data_15240b12a68a7fa8b51ab9c328aace70
#
_entry.id   15240b12a68a7fa8b51ab9c328aace70
#
_cell.length_a   1.000
_cell.length_b   1.000
_cell.length_c   1.000
_cell.angle_alpha   90.00
_cell.angle_beta   90.00
_cell.angle_gamma   90.00
#
_symmetry.space_group_name_H-M   'P 1'
#
loop_
_entity.id
_entity.type
_entity.pdbx_description
1 polymer ?
#
loop_
_entity_poly.entity_id
_entity_poly.type
_entity_poly.pdbx_seq_one_letter_code
_entity_poly.pdbx_strand_id
1 'polypeptide(L)'
;MLTALITVFAVAEETAKAGKSIGLGVGGGLGAVGAGVGIGIIFGKVIEAITRQPEMRDEITSIQWLGFALTEACFFYGLVAGLLAAFIV
;
A
#
# COMPACT_ATOMS: atom_id res chain seq x y z
N MET A 1 39.08 11.28 19.86
CA MET A 1 37.91 10.71 20.54
C MET A 1 36.62 11.47 20.26
N LEU A 2 36.62 12.78 20.46
CA LEU A 2 35.43 13.60 20.18
C LEU A 2 35.00 13.52 18.72
N THR A 3 35.94 13.56 17.79
CA THR A 3 35.67 13.45 16.35
C THR A 3 35.04 12.09 16.00
N ALA A 4 35.54 11.01 16.60
CA ALA A 4 34.98 9.67 16.40
C ALA A 4 33.56 9.57 16.93
N LEU A 5 33.29 10.18 18.07
CA LEU A 5 31.97 10.21 18.69
C LEU A 5 30.96 10.97 17.79
N ILE A 6 31.36 12.13 17.30
CA ILE A 6 30.55 12.94 16.40
C ILE A 6 30.26 12.15 15.11
N THR A 7 31.25 11.47 14.57
CA THR A 7 31.07 10.65 13.36
C THR A 7 30.08 9.51 13.59
N VAL A 8 30.16 8.84 14.74
CA VAL A 8 29.24 7.75 15.08
C VAL A 8 27.81 8.27 15.15
N PHE A 9 27.58 9.39 15.81
CA PHE A 9 26.24 9.96 15.91
C PHE A 9 25.71 10.41 14.54
N ALA A 10 26.55 11.01 13.69
CA ALA A 10 26.17 11.42 12.35
C ALA A 10 25.76 10.22 11.48
N VAL A 11 26.54 9.13 11.53
CA VAL A 11 26.24 7.91 10.79
C VAL A 11 24.93 7.27 11.29
N ALA A 12 24.72 7.25 12.61
CA ALA A 12 23.51 6.70 13.20
C ALA A 12 22.25 7.48 12.72
N GLU A 13 22.38 8.81 12.66
CA GLU A 13 21.29 9.67 12.17
C GLU A 13 20.96 9.42 10.72
N GLU A 14 21.96 9.32 9.86
CA GLU A 14 21.78 9.00 8.43
C GLU A 14 21.18 7.62 8.23
N THR A 15 21.61 6.65 9.02
CA THR A 15 21.08 5.29 8.95
C THR A 15 19.60 5.28 9.36
N ALA A 16 19.23 6.03 10.38
CA ALA A 16 17.82 6.15 10.80
C ALA A 16 16.95 6.79 9.71
N LYS A 17 17.45 7.83 9.05
CA LYS A 17 16.75 8.46 7.93
C LYS A 17 16.54 7.50 6.78
N ALA A 18 17.57 6.74 6.42
CA ALA A 18 17.48 5.74 5.36
C ALA A 18 16.43 4.68 5.70
N GLY A 19 16.42 4.19 6.94
CA GLY A 19 15.42 3.23 7.40
C GLY A 19 14.00 3.75 7.32
N LYS A 20 13.77 5.00 7.72
CA LYS A 20 12.47 5.64 7.65
C LYS A 20 11.99 5.80 6.21
N SER A 21 12.87 6.21 5.30
CA SER A 21 12.55 6.36 3.89
C SER A 21 12.19 5.04 3.24
N ILE A 22 12.96 3.98 3.55
CA ILE A 22 12.67 2.62 3.06
C ILE A 22 11.34 2.13 3.63
N GLY A 23 11.08 2.36 4.92
CA GLY A 23 9.83 1.97 5.56
C GLY A 23 8.62 2.59 4.90
N LEU A 24 8.69 3.89 4.60
CA LEU A 24 7.61 4.58 3.90
C LEU A 24 7.42 4.04 2.48
N GLY A 25 8.52 3.86 1.75
CA GLY A 25 8.48 3.35 0.37
C GLY A 25 7.94 1.94 0.30
N VAL A 26 8.40 1.05 1.19
CA VAL A 26 7.94 -0.35 1.23
C VAL A 26 6.48 -0.43 1.66
N GLY A 27 6.09 0.28 2.72
CA GLY A 27 4.71 0.28 3.20
C GLY A 27 3.74 0.80 2.15
N GLY A 28 4.01 1.99 1.61
CA GLY A 28 3.17 2.59 0.57
C GLY A 28 3.23 1.81 -0.74
N GLY A 29 4.42 1.38 -1.15
CA GLY A 29 4.63 0.64 -2.39
C GLY A 29 3.95 -0.72 -2.39
N LEU A 30 4.15 -1.52 -1.34
CA LEU A 30 3.51 -2.84 -1.25
C LEU A 30 2.00 -2.72 -1.11
N GLY A 31 1.53 -1.71 -0.36
CA GLY A 31 0.10 -1.43 -0.29
C GLY A 31 -0.48 -1.11 -1.66
N ALA A 32 0.22 -0.28 -2.45
CA ALA A 32 -0.21 0.07 -3.80
C ALA A 32 -0.20 -1.13 -4.73
N VAL A 33 0.83 -1.98 -4.66
CA VAL A 33 0.91 -3.21 -5.46
C VAL A 33 -0.24 -4.15 -5.08
N GLY A 34 -0.47 -4.36 -3.78
CA GLY A 34 -1.55 -5.22 -3.31
C GLY A 34 -2.91 -4.74 -3.76
N ALA A 35 -3.19 -3.44 -3.59
CA ALA A 35 -4.44 -2.85 -4.04
C ALA A 35 -4.59 -2.94 -5.55
N GLY A 36 -3.53 -2.64 -6.30
CA GLY A 36 -3.55 -2.72 -7.76
C GLY A 36 -3.86 -4.12 -8.26
N VAL A 37 -3.19 -5.12 -7.70
CA VAL A 37 -3.43 -6.53 -8.06
C VAL A 37 -4.86 -6.93 -7.70
N GLY A 38 -5.30 -6.60 -6.47
CA GLY A 38 -6.65 -6.93 -6.01
C GLY A 38 -7.73 -6.32 -6.87
N ILE A 39 -7.59 -5.04 -7.20
CA ILE A 39 -8.53 -4.33 -8.06
C ILE A 39 -8.56 -4.95 -9.46
N GLY A 40 -7.39 -5.26 -10.01
CA GLY A 40 -7.29 -5.91 -11.31
C GLY A 40 -8.02 -7.24 -11.33
N ILE A 41 -7.90 -8.04 -10.28
CA ILE A 41 -8.61 -9.32 -10.16
C ILE A 41 -10.11 -9.09 -10.09
N ILE A 42 -10.56 -8.12 -9.28
CA ILE A 42 -11.99 -7.81 -9.15
C ILE A 42 -12.58 -7.42 -10.50
N PHE A 43 -11.96 -6.47 -11.20
CA PHE A 43 -12.49 -5.99 -12.48
C PHE A 43 -12.43 -7.07 -13.55
N GLY A 44 -11.37 -7.88 -13.59
CA GLY A 44 -11.27 -9.01 -14.49
C GLY A 44 -12.39 -10.03 -14.27
N LYS A 45 -12.65 -10.37 -13.01
CA LYS A 45 -13.72 -11.31 -12.68
C LYS A 45 -15.11 -10.73 -12.94
N VAL A 46 -15.30 -9.44 -12.74
CA VAL A 46 -16.56 -8.77 -13.04
C VAL A 46 -16.86 -8.80 -14.53
N ILE A 47 -15.88 -8.50 -15.36
CA ILE A 47 -16.04 -8.55 -16.82
C ILE A 47 -16.43 -9.96 -17.25
N GLU A 48 -15.73 -10.97 -16.74
CA GLU A 48 -16.02 -12.36 -17.02
C GLU A 48 -17.44 -12.77 -16.58
N ALA A 49 -17.84 -12.35 -15.38
CA ALA A 49 -19.16 -12.68 -14.83
C ALA A 49 -20.28 -12.02 -15.63
N ILE A 50 -20.14 -10.76 -16.03
CA ILE A 50 -21.14 -10.04 -16.81
C ILE A 50 -21.26 -10.66 -18.20
N THR A 51 -20.16 -11.11 -18.78
CA THR A 51 -20.15 -11.78 -20.06
C THR A 51 -20.96 -13.08 -20.04
N ARG A 52 -20.88 -13.82 -18.92
CA ARG A 52 -21.63 -15.08 -18.76
C ARG A 52 -23.07 -14.87 -18.34
N GLN A 53 -23.36 -13.87 -17.52
CA GLN A 53 -24.68 -13.59 -17.00
C GLN A 53 -25.02 -12.12 -17.11
N PRO A 54 -25.31 -11.61 -18.32
CA PRO A 54 -25.58 -10.20 -18.52
C PRO A 54 -26.77 -9.65 -17.74
N GLU A 55 -27.75 -10.51 -17.42
CA GLU A 55 -28.93 -10.14 -16.66
C GLU A 55 -28.63 -9.78 -15.21
N MET A 56 -27.46 -10.19 -14.70
CA MET A 56 -27.05 -9.89 -13.33
C MET A 56 -26.08 -8.71 -13.21
N ARG A 57 -25.97 -7.93 -14.27
CA ARG A 57 -25.01 -6.83 -14.34
C ARG A 57 -25.11 -5.87 -13.17
N ASP A 58 -26.32 -5.47 -12.79
CA ASP A 58 -26.53 -4.49 -11.73
C ASP A 58 -26.05 -5.02 -10.37
N GLU A 59 -26.35 -6.28 -10.06
CA GLU A 59 -25.92 -6.91 -8.82
C GLU A 59 -24.41 -7.08 -8.78
N ILE A 60 -23.82 -7.53 -9.89
CA ILE A 60 -22.38 -7.73 -10.00
C ILE A 60 -21.65 -6.39 -9.86
N THR A 61 -22.16 -5.34 -10.48
CA THR A 61 -21.53 -4.02 -10.40
C THR A 61 -21.60 -3.45 -8.98
N SER A 62 -22.68 -3.70 -8.24
CA SER A 62 -22.79 -3.27 -6.85
C SER A 62 -21.71 -3.93 -5.98
N ILE A 63 -21.52 -5.23 -6.15
CA ILE A 63 -20.49 -5.98 -5.42
C ILE A 63 -19.10 -5.54 -5.83
N GLN A 64 -18.90 -5.22 -7.11
CA GLN A 64 -17.64 -4.70 -7.63
C GLN A 64 -17.18 -3.45 -6.87
N TRP A 65 -18.09 -2.50 -6.68
CA TRP A 65 -17.72 -1.25 -6.00
C TRP A 65 -17.43 -1.46 -4.53
N LEU A 66 -18.14 -2.36 -3.88
CA LEU A 66 -17.83 -2.74 -2.49
C LEU A 66 -16.44 -3.36 -2.40
N GLY A 67 -16.14 -4.30 -3.27
CA GLY A 67 -14.82 -4.95 -3.31
C GLY A 67 -13.70 -3.96 -3.63
N PHE A 68 -13.94 -3.03 -4.56
CA PHE A 68 -12.99 -1.97 -4.88
C PHE A 68 -12.67 -1.13 -3.64
N ALA A 69 -13.69 -0.69 -2.91
CA ALA A 69 -13.48 0.14 -1.72
C ALA A 69 -12.69 -0.59 -0.64
N LEU A 70 -13.00 -1.87 -0.40
CA LEU A 70 -12.28 -2.66 0.59
C LEU A 70 -10.84 -2.92 0.18
N THR A 71 -10.59 -3.10 -1.11
CA THR A 71 -9.24 -3.33 -1.62
C THR A 71 -8.40 -2.04 -1.54
N GLU A 72 -9.00 -0.88 -1.82
CA GLU A 72 -8.32 0.41 -1.67
C GLU A 72 -7.90 0.64 -0.21
N ALA A 73 -8.70 0.17 0.75
CA ALA A 73 -8.35 0.29 2.17
C ALA A 73 -6.99 -0.34 2.48
N CYS A 74 -6.64 -1.42 1.80
CA CYS A 74 -5.34 -2.08 1.99
C CYS A 74 -4.17 -1.16 1.62
N PHE A 75 -4.31 -0.38 0.55
CA PHE A 75 -3.32 0.61 0.18
C PHE A 75 -3.15 1.65 1.29
N PHE A 76 -4.25 2.17 1.81
CA PHE A 76 -4.21 3.18 2.86
C PHE A 76 -3.61 2.64 4.15
N TYR A 77 -3.87 1.39 4.51
CA TYR A 77 -3.24 0.76 5.68
C TYR A 77 -1.72 0.68 5.51
N GLY A 78 -1.26 0.27 4.35
CA GLY A 78 0.17 0.23 4.04
C GLY A 78 0.81 1.62 4.07
N LEU A 79 0.14 2.59 3.48
CA LEU A 79 0.60 3.98 3.47
C LEU A 79 0.67 4.55 4.89
N VAL A 80 -0.36 4.34 5.70
CA VAL A 80 -0.38 4.82 7.10
C VAL A 80 0.73 4.18 7.91
N ALA A 81 0.93 2.88 7.77
CA ALA A 81 2.03 2.19 8.44
C ALA A 81 3.39 2.76 8.03
N GLY A 82 3.56 3.03 6.75
CA GLY A 82 4.78 3.66 6.23
C GLY A 82 5.00 5.07 6.77
N LEU A 83 3.93 5.87 6.85
CA LEU A 83 4.00 7.21 7.40
C LEU A 83 4.34 7.20 8.89
N LEU A 84 3.76 6.27 9.65
CA LEU A 84 4.10 6.10 11.06
C LEU A 84 5.57 5.75 11.23
N ALA A 85 6.09 4.85 10.43
CA ALA A 85 7.49 4.47 10.46
C ALA A 85 8.41 5.64 10.11
N ALA A 86 8.01 6.48 9.15
CA ALA A 86 8.82 7.59 8.67
C ALA A 86 8.81 8.80 9.61
N PHE A 87 7.68 9.11 10.23
CA PHE A 87 7.52 10.37 10.96
C PHE A 87 7.35 10.24 12.47
N ILE A 88 6.91 9.11 12.98
CA ILE A 88 6.63 8.95 14.41
C ILE A 88 7.70 8.07 15.08
N VAL A 89 8.13 7.03 14.43
CA VAL A 89 9.19 6.16 14.94
C VAL A 89 10.55 6.73 14.59
#